data_1ee543f2aaef10791d948afe7e7e1a48
#
_entry.id   1ee543f2aaef10791d948afe7e7e1a48
#
_cell.length_a   1.000
_cell.length_b   1.000
_cell.length_c   1.000
_cell.angle_alpha   90.00
_cell.angle_beta   90.00
_cell.angle_gamma   90.00
#
_symmetry.space_group_name_H-M   'P 1'
#
loop_
_entity.id
_entity.type
_entity.pdbx_description
1 polymer ?
#
loop_
_entity_poly.entity_id
_entity_poly.type
_entity_poly.pdbx_seq_one_letter_code
_entity_poly.pdbx_strand_id
1 'polypeptide(L)' 'MYAQVEFGLCDEKECISIILDNEEQVNEFMLMLIEKSFIVNCEPRYLRAFYEGSVWCGDEHYLRITTKRVEEK' A
#
# COMPACT_ATOMS: atom_id res chain seq x y z
N MET A 1 6.07 -14.71 -3.05
CA MET A 1 5.84 -13.26 -3.16
C MET A 1 6.99 -12.51 -2.52
N TYR A 2 7.51 -11.56 -3.24
CA TYR A 2 8.59 -10.72 -2.71
C TYR A 2 7.98 -9.39 -2.24
N ALA A 3 8.29 -9.00 -1.01
CA ALA A 3 7.77 -7.76 -0.47
C ALA A 3 8.89 -7.01 0.24
N GLN A 4 8.88 -5.71 0.08
CA GLN A 4 9.84 -4.83 0.73
C GLN A 4 9.05 -3.89 1.63
N VAL A 5 9.53 -3.73 2.87
CA VAL A 5 8.82 -2.91 3.86
C VAL A 5 9.64 -1.69 4.16
N GLU A 6 9.01 -0.53 4.12
CA GLU A 6 9.66 0.74 4.43
C GLU A 6 8.85 1.52 5.45
N PHE A 7 9.54 2.22 6.32
CA PHE A 7 8.91 3.10 7.30
C PHE A 7 9.17 4.54 6.92
N GLY A 8 8.17 5.39 7.16
CA GLY A 8 8.33 6.79 6.85
C GLY A 8 7.24 7.62 7.47
N LEU A 9 7.23 8.90 7.13
CA LEU A 9 6.21 9.82 7.58
C LEU A 9 5.52 10.39 6.36
N CYS A 10 4.18 10.37 6.40
CA CYS A 10 3.35 10.96 5.36
C CYS A 10 2.43 11.94 6.03
N ASP A 11 2.58 13.23 5.71
CA ASP A 11 1.73 14.27 6.30
C ASP A 11 1.78 14.21 7.83
N GLU A 12 2.99 14.03 8.36
CA GLU A 12 3.24 14.01 9.81
C GLU A 12 2.62 12.80 10.50
N LYS A 13 2.23 11.78 9.73
CA LYS A 13 1.70 10.55 10.30
C LYS A 13 2.64 9.42 9.96
N GLU A 14 2.75 8.47 10.87
CA GLU A 14 3.58 7.31 10.61
C GLU A 14 2.95 6.45 9.53
N CYS A 15 3.78 6.03 8.61
CA CYS A 15 3.34 5.28 7.46
C CYS A 15 4.29 4.13 7.23
N ILE A 16 3.74 2.93 7.09
CA ILE A 16 4.51 1.76 6.73
C ILE A 16 4.15 1.42 5.29
N SER A 17 5.16 1.27 4.45
CA SER A 17 4.94 0.95 3.04
C SER A 17 5.37 -0.48 2.78
N ILE A 18 4.50 -1.24 2.13
CA ILE A 18 4.81 -2.58 1.66
C ILE A 18 4.88 -2.52 0.15
N ILE A 19 6.03 -2.84 -0.40
CA ILE A 19 6.28 -2.73 -1.82
C ILE A 19 6.24 -4.11 -2.44
N LEU A 20 5.34 -4.29 -3.40
CA LEU A 20 5.11 -5.56 -4.06
C LEU A 20 5.53 -5.47 -5.52
N ASP A 21 5.52 -6.60 -6.20
CA ASP A 21 6.06 -6.67 -7.54
C ASP A 21 5.12 -6.15 -8.62
N ASN A 22 3.81 -6.33 -8.43
CA ASN A 22 2.87 -5.95 -9.48
C ASN A 22 1.51 -5.61 -8.89
N GLU A 23 0.60 -5.16 -9.79
CA GLU A 23 -0.72 -4.72 -9.38
C GLU A 23 -1.56 -5.84 -8.78
N GLU A 24 -1.44 -7.01 -9.36
CA GLU A 24 -2.23 -8.14 -8.89
C GLU A 24 -1.93 -8.43 -7.43
N GLN A 25 -0.65 -8.37 -7.06
CA GLN A 25 -0.27 -8.62 -5.69
C GLN A 25 -0.79 -7.53 -4.76
N VAL A 26 -0.81 -6.30 -5.23
CA VAL A 26 -1.38 -5.20 -4.44
C VAL A 26 -2.86 -5.47 -4.19
N ASN A 27 -3.59 -5.84 -5.23
CA ASN A 27 -5.01 -6.11 -5.08
C ASN A 27 -5.27 -7.26 -4.12
N GLU A 28 -4.50 -8.33 -4.24
CA GLU A 28 -4.67 -9.48 -3.37
C GLU A 28 -4.36 -9.15 -1.92
N PHE A 29 -3.31 -8.37 -1.73
CA PHE A 29 -2.92 -7.98 -0.38
C PHE A 29 -4.00 -7.10 0.25
N MET A 30 -4.53 -6.16 -0.52
CA MET A 30 -5.59 -5.30 -0.04
C MET A 30 -6.84 -6.11 0.34
N LEU A 31 -7.20 -7.09 -0.49
CA LEU A 31 -8.35 -7.94 -0.18
C LEU A 31 -8.12 -8.70 1.12
N MET A 32 -6.91 -9.20 1.32
CA MET A 32 -6.60 -9.91 2.56
C MET A 32 -6.79 -8.99 3.77
N LEU A 33 -6.32 -7.75 3.66
CA LEU A 33 -6.45 -6.82 4.76
C LEU A 33 -7.91 -6.48 5.04
N ILE A 34 -8.70 -6.33 3.98
CA ILE A 34 -10.12 -6.05 4.14
C ILE A 34 -10.81 -7.22 4.84
N GLU A 35 -10.44 -8.44 4.48
CA GLU A 35 -11.00 -9.62 5.14
C GLU A 35 -10.64 -9.69 6.60
N LYS A 36 -9.53 -9.08 6.98
CA LYS A 36 -9.13 -9.03 8.38
C LYS A 36 -9.67 -7.80 9.10
N SER A 37 -10.64 -7.14 8.48
CA SER A 37 -11.37 -6.02 9.08
C SER A 37 -10.56 -4.73 9.16
N PHE A 38 -9.56 -4.57 8.33
CA PHE A 38 -8.88 -3.29 8.21
C PHE A 38 -9.79 -2.31 7.46
N ILE A 39 -9.71 -1.06 7.83
CA ILE A 39 -10.51 -0.02 7.20
C ILE A 39 -9.72 0.58 6.06
N VAL A 40 -10.34 0.59 4.88
CA VAL A 40 -9.67 1.13 3.69
C VAL A 40 -9.57 2.65 3.80
N ASN A 41 -8.36 3.16 3.62
CA ASN A 41 -8.13 4.58 3.55
C ASN A 41 -8.19 5.05 2.10
N CYS A 42 -7.58 4.29 1.20
CA CYS A 42 -7.55 4.62 -0.20
C CYS A 42 -7.55 3.33 -1.01
N GLU A 43 -8.51 3.20 -1.92
CA GLU A 43 -8.58 2.01 -2.75
C GLU A 43 -7.42 2.00 -3.73
N PRO A 44 -6.97 0.81 -4.16
CA PRO A 44 -5.85 0.71 -5.09
C PRO A 44 -6.14 1.49 -6.38
N ARG A 45 -5.17 2.29 -6.77
CA ARG A 45 -5.30 3.09 -7.98
C ARG A 45 -3.90 3.50 -8.42
N TYR A 46 -3.82 3.99 -9.64
CA TYR A 46 -2.56 4.50 -10.15
C TYR A 46 -2.30 5.89 -9.60
N LEU A 47 -1.11 6.09 -9.10
CA LEU A 47 -0.62 7.39 -8.66
C LEU A 47 0.74 7.58 -9.27
N ARG A 48 0.79 8.36 -10.34
CA ARG A 48 2.03 8.60 -11.06
C ARG A 48 2.61 7.26 -11.53
N ALA A 49 3.80 6.90 -11.06
CA ALA A 49 4.47 5.68 -11.50
C ALA A 49 4.15 4.48 -10.62
N PHE A 50 3.20 4.64 -9.70
CA PHE A 50 2.91 3.58 -8.73
C PHE A 50 1.45 3.20 -8.77
N TYR A 51 1.19 1.94 -8.44
CA TYR A 51 -0.18 1.47 -8.22
C TYR A 51 -0.26 1.16 -6.74
N GLU A 52 -1.06 1.91 -6.01
CA GLU A 52 -1.06 1.78 -4.57
C GLU A 52 -2.43 1.98 -3.95
N GLY A 53 -2.60 1.35 -2.79
CA GLY A 53 -3.75 1.55 -1.94
C GLY A 53 -3.28 1.63 -0.51
N SER A 54 -4.19 1.90 0.42
CA SER A 54 -3.82 1.99 1.82
C SER A 54 -5.00 1.65 2.72
N VAL A 55 -4.66 1.22 3.92
CA VAL A 55 -5.64 0.92 4.96
C VAL A 55 -5.16 1.54 6.26
N TRP A 56 -6.09 1.81 7.15
CA TRP A 56 -5.75 2.31 8.47
C TRP A 56 -5.35 1.15 9.36
N CYS A 57 -4.31 1.34 10.15
CA CYS A 57 -3.93 0.33 11.14
C CYS A 57 -3.79 0.97 12.51
N GLY A 58 -4.71 1.86 12.83
CA GLY A 58 -4.75 2.54 14.11
C GLY A 58 -5.28 3.93 13.91
N ASP A 59 -5.24 4.72 14.98
CA ASP A 59 -5.88 6.03 14.94
C ASP A 59 -5.14 7.00 14.03
N GLU A 60 -3.81 6.93 14.01
CA GLU A 60 -3.03 7.89 13.24
C GLU A 60 -1.98 7.23 12.39
N HIS A 61 -2.14 5.93 12.15
CA HIS A 61 -1.17 5.20 11.35
C HIS A 61 -1.88 4.54 10.19
N TYR A 62 -1.22 4.46 9.06
CA TYR A 62 -1.80 3.70 7.98
C TYR A 62 -0.72 2.91 7.26
N LEU A 63 -1.17 1.89 6.57
CA LEU A 63 -0.33 0.96 5.86
C LEU A 63 -0.55 1.16 4.38
N ARG A 64 0.50 1.49 3.66
CA ARG A 64 0.44 1.71 2.23
C ARG A 64 0.97 0.48 1.51
N ILE A 65 0.19 -0.01 0.57
CA ILE A 65 0.58 -1.16 -0.25
C ILE A 65 0.77 -0.65 -1.66
N THR A 66 1.97 -0.76 -2.18
CA THR A 66 2.31 -0.15 -3.45
C THR A 66 3.20 -1.07 -4.28
N THR A 67 3.27 -0.78 -5.57
CA THR A 67 4.18 -1.51 -6.45
C THR A 67 5.50 -0.78 -6.51
N LYS A 68 6.50 -1.46 -7.08
CA LYS A 68 7.73 -0.82 -7.44
C LYS A 68 7.43 0.20 -8.53
N ARG A 69 8.31 1.19 -8.63
CA ARG A 69 8.17 2.19 -9.67
C ARG A 69 8.20 1.50 -11.03
N VAL A 70 7.21 1.82 -11.85
CA VAL A 70 7.15 1.29 -13.20
C VAL A 70 8.08 2.11 -14.08
N GLU A 71 8.96 1.42 -14.79
CA GLU A 71 9.86 2.10 -15.69
C GLU A 71 9.31 2.01 -17.10
N GLU A 72 9.14 3.15 -17.70
CA GLU A 72 8.65 3.24 -19.06
C GLU A 72 9.81 3.11 -20.02
N LYS A 73 9.55 2.39 -21.08
CA LYS A 73 10.58 2.21 -22.10
C LYS A 73 10.18 2.90 -23.38
#